data_d1305e7f5a93e7bee03fd30ff5c4f97c
#
_entry.id   d1305e7f5a93e7bee03fd30ff5c4f97c
#
_cell.length_a   1.000
_cell.length_b   1.000
_cell.length_c   1.000
_cell.angle_alpha   90.00
_cell.angle_beta   90.00
_cell.angle_gamma   90.00
#
_symmetry.space_group_name_H-M   'P 1'
#
loop_
_entity.id
_entity.type
_entity.pdbx_description
1 polymer ?
#
loop_
_entity_poly.entity_id
_entity_poly.type
_entity_poly.pdbx_seq_one_letter_code
_entity_poly.pdbx_strand_id
1 'polypeptide(L)'
;MNVQIKKSFLLLLPFLFLSINLFAQADYKLWLQYRKVQDSKLALEYKSNINGIVAFGNFETIQVASKELQLGLSGLLDTKIEVQQNIDIENALIFGSKASLNEEILKNLKNEFEQINDEGFIIKTISLNNKNHILITGKTDVGVLYGIFRFLRLLQTNTSIENLNIVDSPKINVRILNHWDNLNRTVERGYAGASLWNWQKLPDFIDQRYIDYARANASIGINGTVLSNVNANALILTPQYLEKVEALANAFRPYGIKVYLTARFSAPIEIGGLKTADPFDAKVQIWWKDKAAEIYKRIPDFGGFLVKANSEGQPGPQNYGRNHVDGANMLADAVAPFGGIVMWRAFVYSEHDVDDRAKQAYSEFVPYDGKFRDNVIVQVKNGAIDFQPREPFHPMFGAMPKTPLM
;
A
#
# COMPACT_ATOMS: atom_id res chain seq x y z
N MET A 1 -26.07 -50.69 -25.55
CA MET A 1 -24.75 -49.96 -25.61
C MET A 1 -24.81 -48.49 -25.24
N ASN A 2 -25.97 -47.86 -25.01
CA ASN A 2 -26.10 -46.40 -24.79
C ASN A 2 -26.18 -45.95 -23.31
N VAL A 3 -26.23 -46.86 -22.33
CA VAL A 3 -26.39 -46.49 -20.91
C VAL A 3 -25.05 -46.39 -20.17
N GLN A 4 -24.02 -47.12 -20.60
CA GLN A 4 -22.70 -47.08 -19.97
C GLN A 4 -21.91 -45.78 -20.31
N ILE A 5 -22.08 -45.26 -21.53
CA ILE A 5 -21.40 -44.01 -21.95
C ILE A 5 -21.90 -42.79 -21.15
N LYS A 6 -23.21 -42.75 -20.82
CA LYS A 6 -23.78 -41.65 -20.01
C LYS A 6 -23.29 -41.66 -18.55
N LYS A 7 -23.06 -42.83 -17.96
CA LYS A 7 -22.55 -42.92 -16.57
C LYS A 7 -21.08 -42.55 -16.45
N SER A 8 -20.27 -42.90 -17.46
CA SER A 8 -18.85 -42.48 -17.47
C SER A 8 -18.66 -40.97 -17.70
N PHE A 9 -19.54 -40.34 -18.48
CA PHE A 9 -19.52 -38.90 -18.69
C PHE A 9 -19.96 -38.13 -17.45
N LEU A 10 -20.90 -38.65 -16.66
CA LEU A 10 -21.36 -38.03 -15.41
C LEU A 10 -20.32 -38.12 -14.30
N LEU A 11 -19.43 -39.11 -14.29
CA LEU A 11 -18.34 -39.25 -13.33
C LEU A 11 -17.12 -38.40 -13.67
N LEU A 12 -16.90 -38.02 -14.91
CA LEU A 12 -15.82 -37.14 -15.36
C LEU A 12 -16.11 -35.66 -15.07
N LEU A 13 -17.39 -35.25 -15.03
CA LEU A 13 -17.78 -33.88 -14.78
C LEU A 13 -17.32 -33.38 -13.38
N PRO A 14 -17.53 -34.09 -12.26
CA PRO A 14 -17.07 -33.62 -10.95
C PRO A 14 -15.54 -33.60 -10.83
N PHE A 15 -14.80 -34.47 -11.53
CA PHE A 15 -13.34 -34.44 -11.58
C PHE A 15 -12.81 -33.23 -12.34
N LEU A 16 -13.48 -32.77 -13.40
CA LEU A 16 -13.13 -31.55 -14.11
C LEU A 16 -13.38 -30.31 -13.23
N PHE A 17 -14.44 -30.25 -12.44
CA PHE A 17 -14.73 -29.15 -11.51
C PHE A 17 -13.77 -29.14 -10.32
N LEU A 18 -13.30 -30.28 -9.83
CA LEU A 18 -12.29 -30.33 -8.76
C LEU A 18 -10.92 -29.82 -9.25
N SER A 19 -10.52 -30.14 -10.46
CA SER A 19 -9.23 -29.66 -11.02
C SER A 19 -9.24 -28.18 -11.31
N ILE A 20 -10.36 -27.60 -11.74
CA ILE A 20 -10.49 -26.17 -11.96
C ILE A 20 -10.36 -25.37 -10.64
N ASN A 21 -10.93 -25.86 -9.54
CA ASN A 21 -10.82 -25.22 -8.25
C ASN A 21 -9.39 -25.24 -7.67
N LEU A 22 -8.61 -26.29 -7.94
CA LEU A 22 -7.22 -26.40 -7.50
C LEU A 22 -6.30 -25.41 -8.23
N PHE A 23 -6.53 -25.17 -9.52
CA PHE A 23 -5.79 -24.16 -10.28
C PHE A 23 -6.15 -22.72 -9.85
N ALA A 24 -7.42 -22.43 -9.60
CA ALA A 24 -7.87 -21.12 -9.15
C ALA A 24 -7.30 -20.75 -7.77
N GLN A 25 -7.13 -21.70 -6.84
CA GLN A 25 -6.48 -21.45 -5.54
C GLN A 25 -4.97 -21.23 -5.66
N ALA A 26 -4.30 -21.86 -6.61
CA ALA A 26 -2.87 -21.66 -6.83
C ALA A 26 -2.57 -20.23 -7.30
N ASP A 27 -3.42 -19.68 -8.17
CA ASP A 27 -3.22 -18.31 -8.71
C ASP A 27 -3.57 -17.21 -7.72
N TYR A 28 -4.48 -17.46 -6.77
CA TYR A 28 -4.87 -16.50 -5.73
C TYR A 28 -3.71 -16.04 -4.84
N LYS A 29 -2.74 -16.92 -4.57
CA LYS A 29 -1.57 -16.58 -3.74
C LYS A 29 -0.54 -15.69 -4.45
N LEU A 30 -0.73 -15.41 -5.74
CA LEU A 30 0.18 -14.61 -6.56
C LEU A 30 1.62 -15.13 -6.46
N TRP A 31 2.59 -14.24 -6.25
CA TRP A 31 4.01 -14.57 -6.05
C TRP A 31 4.35 -15.06 -4.62
N LEU A 32 3.39 -15.08 -3.70
CA LEU A 32 3.56 -15.54 -2.31
C LEU A 32 3.18 -17.02 -2.11
N GLN A 33 3.37 -17.84 -3.14
CA GLN A 33 3.02 -19.27 -3.10
C GLN A 33 4.02 -20.11 -2.29
N TYR A 34 5.26 -19.64 -2.14
CA TYR A 34 6.35 -20.33 -1.41
C TYR A 34 6.48 -21.80 -1.77
N ARG A 35 6.61 -22.09 -3.09
CA ARG A 35 6.80 -23.45 -3.58
C ARG A 35 8.15 -23.98 -3.14
N LYS A 36 8.21 -25.26 -2.78
CA LYS A 36 9.42 -25.96 -2.36
C LYS A 36 10.56 -25.71 -3.35
N VAL A 37 11.73 -25.36 -2.81
CA VAL A 37 12.97 -25.22 -3.58
C VAL A 37 13.34 -26.56 -4.21
N GLN A 38 13.50 -26.58 -5.53
CA GLN A 38 13.78 -27.79 -6.29
C GLN A 38 15.27 -28.11 -6.36
N ASP A 39 16.13 -27.09 -6.31
CA ASP A 39 17.58 -27.26 -6.27
C ASP A 39 17.99 -27.87 -4.92
N SER A 40 18.44 -29.11 -4.93
CA SER A 40 18.79 -29.85 -3.72
C SER A 40 20.02 -29.28 -3.01
N LYS A 41 20.96 -28.69 -3.75
CA LYS A 41 22.17 -28.06 -3.16
C LYS A 41 21.78 -26.80 -2.41
N LEU A 42 20.98 -25.93 -3.02
CA LEU A 42 20.49 -24.72 -2.36
C LEU A 42 19.55 -25.05 -1.19
N ALA A 43 18.68 -26.05 -1.34
CA ALA A 43 17.80 -26.48 -0.24
C ALA A 43 18.61 -26.96 0.98
N LEU A 44 19.74 -27.65 0.78
CA LEU A 44 20.65 -28.05 1.85
C LEU A 44 21.37 -26.84 2.46
N GLU A 45 21.87 -25.89 1.63
CA GLU A 45 22.46 -24.65 2.09
C GLU A 45 21.49 -23.87 2.98
N TYR A 46 20.23 -23.68 2.53
CA TYR A 46 19.22 -22.95 3.30
C TYR A 46 18.91 -23.63 4.62
N LYS A 47 18.75 -24.95 4.63
CA LYS A 47 18.48 -25.74 5.84
C LYS A 47 19.64 -25.70 6.83
N SER A 48 20.89 -25.68 6.35
CA SER A 48 22.06 -25.61 7.22
C SER A 48 22.29 -24.22 7.83
N ASN A 49 21.80 -23.17 7.15
CA ASN A 49 21.95 -21.77 7.59
C ASN A 49 20.73 -21.22 8.37
N ILE A 50 19.64 -22.01 8.50
CA ILE A 50 18.41 -21.57 9.18
C ILE A 50 17.90 -22.69 10.09
N ASN A 51 18.39 -22.73 11.32
CA ASN A 51 18.00 -23.74 12.31
C ASN A 51 16.79 -23.30 13.18
N GLY A 52 16.49 -22.00 13.20
CA GLY A 52 15.37 -21.45 13.95
C GLY A 52 15.23 -19.96 13.71
N ILE A 53 14.13 -19.41 14.21
CA ILE A 53 13.76 -18.00 14.09
C ILE A 53 13.77 -17.37 15.48
N VAL A 54 14.42 -16.20 15.62
CA VAL A 54 14.41 -15.40 16.86
C VAL A 54 13.86 -14.01 16.53
N ALA A 55 12.72 -13.67 17.13
CA ALA A 55 12.04 -12.39 16.92
C ALA A 55 12.26 -11.48 18.14
N PHE A 56 12.66 -10.23 17.88
CA PHE A 56 12.74 -9.18 18.89
C PHE A 56 11.62 -8.16 18.70
N GLY A 57 10.87 -7.86 19.76
CA GLY A 57 9.68 -7.01 19.74
C GLY A 57 8.38 -7.84 19.69
N ASN A 58 7.28 -7.20 20.06
CA ASN A 58 5.96 -7.85 20.14
C ASN A 58 4.86 -7.02 19.46
N PHE A 59 5.19 -5.97 18.73
CA PHE A 59 4.23 -5.18 17.98
C PHE A 59 3.61 -5.99 16.84
N GLU A 60 2.40 -5.60 16.43
CA GLU A 60 1.61 -6.33 15.42
C GLU A 60 2.37 -6.56 14.11
N THR A 61 3.16 -5.60 13.65
CA THR A 61 3.98 -5.73 12.43
C THR A 61 5.05 -6.82 12.60
N ILE A 62 5.70 -6.93 13.77
CA ILE A 62 6.66 -8.01 14.06
C ILE A 62 5.96 -9.37 14.12
N GLN A 63 4.74 -9.43 14.65
CA GLN A 63 3.95 -10.68 14.66
C GLN A 63 3.57 -11.12 13.23
N VAL A 64 3.16 -10.17 12.38
CA VAL A 64 2.90 -10.43 10.95
C VAL A 64 4.17 -10.90 10.26
N ALA A 65 5.29 -10.24 10.47
CA ALA A 65 6.59 -10.58 9.93
C ALA A 65 7.03 -12.00 10.35
N SER A 66 6.80 -12.37 11.61
CA SER A 66 7.08 -13.71 12.14
C SER A 66 6.24 -14.79 11.45
N LYS A 67 4.94 -14.55 11.33
CA LYS A 67 4.02 -15.46 10.65
C LYS A 67 4.37 -15.64 9.17
N GLU A 68 4.72 -14.55 8.50
CA GLU A 68 5.12 -14.58 7.08
C GLU A 68 6.40 -15.39 6.89
N LEU A 69 7.40 -15.16 7.75
CA LEU A 69 8.66 -15.89 7.70
C LEU A 69 8.47 -17.38 7.93
N GLN A 70 7.68 -17.77 8.94
CA GLN A 70 7.34 -19.18 9.20
C GLN A 70 6.61 -19.83 8.02
N LEU A 71 5.61 -19.13 7.46
CA LEU A 71 4.86 -19.61 6.30
C LEU A 71 5.77 -19.79 5.09
N GLY A 72 6.60 -18.80 4.81
CA GLY A 72 7.53 -18.80 3.68
C GLY A 72 8.57 -19.91 3.80
N LEU A 73 9.25 -20.01 4.93
CA LEU A 73 10.27 -21.03 5.15
C LEU A 73 9.67 -22.45 5.15
N SER A 74 8.51 -22.64 5.79
CA SER A 74 7.84 -23.95 5.78
C SER A 74 7.50 -24.44 4.38
N GLY A 75 7.01 -23.53 3.53
CA GLY A 75 6.72 -23.86 2.13
C GLY A 75 7.98 -24.13 1.29
N LEU A 76 8.98 -23.23 1.39
CA LEU A 76 10.20 -23.30 0.58
C LEU A 76 11.10 -24.49 0.95
N LEU A 77 11.22 -24.79 2.26
CA LEU A 77 12.13 -25.81 2.77
C LEU A 77 11.45 -27.15 3.08
N ASP A 78 10.12 -27.20 3.00
CA ASP A 78 9.32 -28.40 3.36
C ASP A 78 9.70 -28.89 4.79
N THR A 79 9.80 -27.94 5.73
CA THR A 79 10.22 -28.20 7.10
C THR A 79 9.60 -27.16 8.02
N LYS A 80 9.02 -27.59 9.15
CA LYS A 80 8.53 -26.65 10.16
C LYS A 80 9.71 -26.03 10.89
N ILE A 81 9.79 -24.69 10.87
CA ILE A 81 10.81 -23.93 11.60
C ILE A 81 10.11 -23.23 12.77
N GLU A 82 10.62 -23.49 13.98
CA GLU A 82 10.02 -22.96 15.21
C GLU A 82 10.58 -21.57 15.53
N VAL A 83 9.72 -20.72 16.09
CA VAL A 83 10.15 -19.47 16.71
C VAL A 83 10.71 -19.78 18.08
N GLN A 84 11.96 -19.43 18.32
CA GLN A 84 12.67 -19.62 19.56
C GLN A 84 12.63 -18.34 20.40
N GLN A 85 12.69 -18.48 21.71
CA GLN A 85 12.80 -17.34 22.63
C GLN A 85 14.26 -17.00 22.96
N ASN A 86 15.18 -17.90 22.64
CA ASN A 86 16.59 -17.77 22.97
C ASN A 86 17.46 -17.80 21.73
N ILE A 87 18.51 -16.97 21.72
CA ILE A 87 19.48 -16.81 20.63
C ILE A 87 20.59 -17.89 20.67
N ASP A 88 20.60 -18.79 21.66
CA ASP A 88 21.67 -19.77 21.87
C ASP A 88 21.79 -20.87 20.79
N ILE A 89 20.89 -20.87 19.82
CA ILE A 89 20.97 -21.78 18.67
C ILE A 89 21.95 -21.24 17.63
N GLU A 90 22.75 -22.11 17.03
CA GLU A 90 23.59 -21.77 15.89
C GLU A 90 22.74 -21.59 14.62
N ASN A 91 23.15 -20.71 13.72
CA ASN A 91 22.46 -20.42 12.46
C ASN A 91 20.98 -20.00 12.66
N ALA A 92 20.73 -19.12 13.63
CA ALA A 92 19.42 -18.50 13.81
C ALA A 92 19.19 -17.43 12.75
N LEU A 93 17.93 -17.31 12.31
CA LEU A 93 17.46 -16.14 11.61
C LEU A 93 16.85 -15.19 12.65
N ILE A 94 17.57 -14.09 12.90
CA ILE A 94 17.24 -13.09 13.91
C ILE A 94 16.61 -11.90 13.24
N PHE A 95 15.49 -11.39 13.76
CA PHE A 95 14.92 -10.15 13.26
C PHE A 95 14.29 -9.27 14.35
N GLY A 96 14.28 -7.98 14.08
CA GLY A 96 13.69 -6.94 14.92
C GLY A 96 14.09 -5.55 14.45
N SER A 97 13.34 -4.53 14.84
CA SER A 97 13.70 -3.14 14.56
C SER A 97 14.83 -2.65 15.45
N LYS A 98 15.46 -1.56 15.04
CA LYS A 98 16.54 -0.91 15.81
C LYS A 98 16.17 -0.69 17.28
N ALA A 99 14.89 -0.36 17.54
CA ALA A 99 14.40 -0.09 18.89
C ALA A 99 14.23 -1.36 19.74
N SER A 100 14.09 -2.52 19.12
CA SER A 100 13.84 -3.81 19.81
C SER A 100 15.09 -4.68 19.98
N LEU A 101 16.14 -4.44 19.19
CA LEU A 101 17.40 -5.18 19.27
C LEU A 101 18.29 -4.66 20.40
N ASN A 102 19.11 -5.56 20.97
CA ASN A 102 20.07 -5.19 22.00
C ASN A 102 21.32 -4.50 21.40
N GLU A 103 22.10 -3.83 22.29
CA GLU A 103 23.29 -3.08 21.88
C GLU A 103 24.38 -3.95 21.25
N GLU A 104 24.52 -5.19 21.66
CA GLU A 104 25.52 -6.12 21.14
C GLU A 104 25.30 -6.38 19.65
N ILE A 105 24.02 -6.59 19.25
CA ILE A 105 23.65 -6.77 17.83
C ILE A 105 23.83 -5.47 17.06
N LEU A 106 23.50 -4.33 17.65
CA LEU A 106 23.52 -3.01 17.00
C LEU A 106 24.92 -2.43 16.83
N LYS A 107 25.88 -2.87 17.64
CA LYS A 107 27.23 -2.27 17.75
C LYS A 107 27.95 -2.07 16.41
N ASN A 108 27.77 -2.99 15.47
CA ASN A 108 28.47 -3.00 14.18
C ASN A 108 27.59 -2.58 13.00
N LEU A 109 26.42 -1.94 13.25
CA LEU A 109 25.45 -1.61 12.22
C LEU A 109 25.19 -0.10 12.07
N LYS A 110 25.98 0.73 12.76
CA LYS A 110 25.74 2.18 12.78
C LYS A 110 25.75 2.77 11.37
N ASN A 111 26.74 2.41 10.56
CA ASN A 111 26.90 2.94 9.21
C ASN A 111 25.76 2.46 8.26
N GLU A 112 25.31 1.23 8.42
CA GLU A 112 24.20 0.67 7.63
C GLU A 112 22.88 1.37 7.98
N PHE A 113 22.63 1.66 9.26
CA PHE A 113 21.46 2.43 9.66
C PHE A 113 21.45 3.88 9.16
N GLU A 114 22.60 4.48 8.92
CA GLU A 114 22.70 5.82 8.33
C GLU A 114 22.34 5.82 6.82
N GLN A 115 22.50 4.69 6.14
CA GLN A 115 22.22 4.54 4.70
C GLN A 115 20.76 4.23 4.39
N ILE A 116 19.96 3.83 5.36
CA ILE A 116 18.56 3.47 5.14
C ILE A 116 17.60 4.53 5.66
N ASN A 117 16.41 4.65 5.04
CA ASN A 117 15.29 5.42 5.56
C ASN A 117 14.43 4.56 6.53
N ASP A 118 13.29 5.10 7.00
CA ASP A 118 12.44 4.41 7.97
C ASP A 118 11.83 3.09 7.45
N GLU A 119 11.66 2.96 6.15
CA GLU A 119 11.17 1.73 5.49
C GLU A 119 12.30 0.87 4.92
N GLY A 120 13.56 1.28 5.11
CA GLY A 120 14.73 0.53 4.69
C GLY A 120 15.05 -0.64 5.62
N PHE A 121 15.82 -1.59 5.10
CA PHE A 121 16.21 -2.80 5.80
C PHE A 121 17.67 -3.17 5.59
N ILE A 122 18.18 -3.95 6.51
CA ILE A 122 19.51 -4.57 6.48
C ILE A 122 19.31 -6.08 6.62
N ILE A 123 19.92 -6.87 5.71
CA ILE A 123 20.00 -8.33 5.80
C ILE A 123 21.48 -8.68 5.81
N LYS A 124 21.98 -9.20 6.92
CA LYS A 124 23.42 -9.40 7.10
C LYS A 124 23.73 -10.68 7.85
N THR A 125 24.74 -11.41 7.40
CA THR A 125 25.36 -12.47 8.20
C THR A 125 26.20 -11.84 9.29
N ILE A 126 25.93 -12.19 10.53
CA ILE A 126 26.61 -11.67 11.73
C ILE A 126 27.15 -12.80 12.58
N SER A 127 28.20 -12.54 13.35
CA SER A 127 28.71 -13.46 14.36
C SER A 127 28.38 -12.93 15.75
N LEU A 128 27.67 -13.72 16.55
CA LEU A 128 27.34 -13.46 17.94
C LEU A 128 27.75 -14.68 18.78
N ASN A 129 28.48 -14.47 19.86
CA ASN A 129 28.93 -15.55 20.74
C ASN A 129 29.67 -16.69 19.97
N ASN A 130 30.47 -16.34 18.95
CA ASN A 130 31.16 -17.27 18.04
C ASN A 130 30.21 -18.17 17.20
N LYS A 131 28.96 -17.82 17.06
CA LYS A 131 27.95 -18.48 16.21
C LYS A 131 27.54 -17.56 15.07
N ASN A 132 27.33 -18.13 13.90
CA ASN A 132 26.86 -17.38 12.73
C ASN A 132 25.33 -17.29 12.74
N HIS A 133 24.80 -16.13 12.37
CA HIS A 133 23.37 -15.85 12.28
C HIS A 133 23.06 -15.00 11.07
N ILE A 134 21.86 -15.09 10.58
CA ILE A 134 21.30 -14.13 9.61
C ILE A 134 20.47 -13.12 10.37
N LEU A 135 20.84 -11.85 10.30
CA LEU A 135 20.09 -10.74 10.88
C LEU A 135 19.29 -10.03 9.82
N ILE A 136 18.00 -9.80 10.10
CA ILE A 136 17.12 -8.92 9.32
C ILE A 136 16.65 -7.79 10.23
N THR A 137 17.01 -6.55 9.90
CA THR A 137 16.64 -5.39 10.73
C THR A 137 16.31 -4.16 9.90
N GLY A 138 15.73 -3.15 10.52
CA GLY A 138 15.40 -1.85 9.95
C GLY A 138 15.25 -0.79 11.03
N LYS A 139 15.09 0.48 10.65
CA LYS A 139 14.81 1.54 11.62
C LYS A 139 13.47 1.33 12.30
N THR A 140 12.48 0.84 11.56
CA THR A 140 11.11 0.58 12.00
C THR A 140 10.72 -0.88 11.78
N ASP A 141 9.63 -1.32 12.39
CA ASP A 141 9.09 -2.67 12.20
C ASP A 141 8.63 -2.92 10.74
N VAL A 142 8.20 -1.87 10.02
CA VAL A 142 7.85 -1.96 8.59
C VAL A 142 9.07 -2.25 7.74
N GLY A 143 10.21 -1.61 8.03
CA GLY A 143 11.48 -1.94 7.38
C GLY A 143 11.89 -3.40 7.60
N VAL A 144 11.69 -3.93 8.81
CA VAL A 144 11.91 -5.35 9.11
C VAL A 144 11.01 -6.25 8.26
N LEU A 145 9.71 -5.93 8.17
CA LEU A 145 8.75 -6.68 7.34
C LEU A 145 9.17 -6.71 5.86
N TYR A 146 9.61 -5.57 5.31
CA TYR A 146 10.13 -5.51 3.94
C TYR A 146 11.42 -6.33 3.78
N GLY A 147 12.29 -6.31 4.77
CA GLY A 147 13.48 -7.16 4.82
C GLY A 147 13.15 -8.64 4.79
N ILE A 148 12.12 -9.07 5.52
CA ILE A 148 11.65 -10.47 5.53
C ILE A 148 11.09 -10.86 4.15
N PHE A 149 10.26 -10.04 3.52
CA PHE A 149 9.80 -10.32 2.16
C PHE A 149 10.98 -10.37 1.16
N ARG A 150 11.96 -9.50 1.31
CA ARG A 150 13.18 -9.53 0.50
C ARG A 150 13.96 -10.82 0.71
N PHE A 151 14.14 -11.26 1.95
CA PHE A 151 14.82 -12.50 2.29
C PHE A 151 14.11 -13.73 1.69
N LEU A 152 12.81 -13.84 1.88
CA LEU A 152 12.02 -14.93 1.28
C LEU A 152 12.11 -14.94 -0.25
N ARG A 153 12.19 -13.76 -0.86
CA ARG A 153 12.38 -13.65 -2.32
C ARG A 153 13.75 -14.17 -2.75
N LEU A 154 14.83 -13.99 -1.96
CA LEU A 154 16.13 -14.59 -2.29
C LEU A 154 16.02 -16.12 -2.40
N LEU A 155 15.34 -16.75 -1.45
CA LEU A 155 15.12 -18.20 -1.49
C LEU A 155 14.25 -18.62 -2.69
N GLN A 156 13.17 -17.88 -2.97
CA GLN A 156 12.29 -18.14 -4.11
C GLN A 156 13.00 -18.01 -5.47
N THR A 157 14.01 -17.14 -5.56
CA THR A 157 14.80 -16.92 -6.77
C THR A 157 16.10 -17.72 -6.79
N ASN A 158 16.23 -18.72 -5.93
CA ASN A 158 17.39 -19.59 -5.84
C ASN A 158 18.73 -18.85 -5.67
N THR A 159 18.73 -17.83 -4.82
CA THR A 159 19.90 -17.03 -4.50
C THR A 159 20.58 -17.60 -3.24
N SER A 160 21.90 -17.81 -3.26
CA SER A 160 22.65 -18.21 -2.05
C SER A 160 22.48 -17.21 -0.92
N ILE A 161 22.42 -17.72 0.32
CA ILE A 161 22.30 -16.93 1.54
C ILE A 161 23.59 -16.95 2.38
N GLU A 162 24.67 -17.46 1.83
CA GLU A 162 25.99 -17.41 2.45
C GLU A 162 26.53 -15.97 2.44
N ASN A 163 27.01 -15.49 3.58
CA ASN A 163 27.66 -14.18 3.73
C ASN A 163 26.83 -12.98 3.23
N LEU A 164 25.56 -12.95 3.61
CA LEU A 164 24.66 -11.86 3.25
C LEU A 164 25.15 -10.49 3.77
N ASN A 165 25.06 -9.48 2.90
CA ASN A 165 25.31 -8.08 3.25
C ASN A 165 24.46 -7.18 2.33
N ILE A 166 23.19 -7.03 2.65
CA ILE A 166 22.21 -6.27 1.87
C ILE A 166 21.75 -5.08 2.71
N VAL A 167 21.94 -3.88 2.19
CA VAL A 167 21.43 -2.63 2.76
C VAL A 167 20.60 -1.96 1.67
N ASP A 168 19.31 -1.83 1.88
CA ASP A 168 18.40 -1.32 0.85
C ASP A 168 17.27 -0.48 1.44
N SER A 169 16.77 0.46 0.66
CA SER A 169 15.68 1.35 1.02
C SER A 169 14.83 1.69 -0.19
N PRO A 170 13.50 1.81 -0.02
CA PRO A 170 12.67 2.42 -1.04
C PRO A 170 13.15 3.83 -1.38
N LYS A 171 13.37 4.10 -2.67
CA LYS A 171 13.81 5.43 -3.15
C LYS A 171 12.66 6.43 -3.27
N ILE A 172 11.43 5.93 -3.37
CA ILE A 172 10.20 6.72 -3.46
C ILE A 172 9.43 6.51 -2.16
N ASN A 173 9.12 7.60 -1.45
CA ASN A 173 8.50 7.52 -0.13
C ASN A 173 6.98 7.20 -0.20
N VAL A 174 6.30 7.60 -1.26
CA VAL A 174 4.85 7.46 -1.43
C VAL A 174 4.56 6.49 -2.57
N ARG A 175 4.06 5.30 -2.22
CA ARG A 175 3.78 4.20 -3.17
C ARG A 175 2.38 3.68 -2.90
N ILE A 176 1.39 4.26 -3.59
CA ILE A 176 -0.04 4.13 -3.28
C ILE A 176 -0.78 3.46 -4.43
N LEU A 177 -1.64 2.51 -4.11
CA LEU A 177 -2.65 2.02 -5.05
C LEU A 177 -3.91 2.90 -4.96
N ASN A 178 -4.44 3.29 -6.10
CA ASN A 178 -5.66 4.07 -6.20
C ASN A 178 -6.80 3.19 -6.69
N HIS A 179 -7.74 2.88 -5.80
CA HIS A 179 -8.96 2.15 -6.13
C HIS A 179 -10.02 3.05 -6.73
N TRP A 180 -10.83 2.48 -7.63
CA TRP A 180 -11.98 3.16 -8.22
C TRP A 180 -13.29 2.55 -7.73
N ASP A 181 -13.29 2.15 -6.48
CA ASP A 181 -14.37 1.45 -5.79
C ASP A 181 -15.44 2.43 -5.31
N ASN A 182 -16.70 2.11 -5.58
CA ASN A 182 -17.86 2.88 -5.16
C ASN A 182 -18.51 2.31 -3.89
N LEU A 183 -19.23 3.14 -3.17
CA LEU A 183 -19.91 2.75 -1.92
C LEU A 183 -21.03 1.71 -2.14
N ASN A 184 -21.56 1.61 -3.34
CA ASN A 184 -22.55 0.59 -3.75
C ASN A 184 -21.89 -0.71 -4.26
N ARG A 185 -20.57 -0.86 -4.10
CA ARG A 185 -19.74 -2.01 -4.53
C ARG A 185 -19.52 -2.14 -6.04
N THR A 186 -19.92 -1.20 -6.84
CA THR A 186 -19.46 -1.16 -8.23
C THR A 186 -18.07 -0.55 -8.33
N VAL A 187 -17.39 -0.76 -9.45
CA VAL A 187 -16.08 -0.18 -9.74
C VAL A 187 -16.21 0.74 -10.94
N GLU A 188 -15.51 1.85 -10.92
CA GLU A 188 -15.53 2.92 -11.91
C GLU A 188 -16.97 3.47 -12.10
N ARG A 189 -17.53 3.38 -13.29
CA ARG A 189 -18.90 3.75 -13.62
C ARG A 189 -19.86 2.55 -13.63
N GLY A 190 -19.46 1.45 -12.98
CA GLY A 190 -20.24 0.23 -12.85
C GLY A 190 -19.84 -0.89 -13.81
N TYR A 191 -18.97 -0.65 -14.77
CA TYR A 191 -18.59 -1.65 -15.78
C TYR A 191 -17.33 -2.45 -15.43
N ALA A 192 -16.53 -2.01 -14.46
CA ALA A 192 -15.23 -2.58 -14.15
C ALA A 192 -15.27 -3.66 -13.02
N GLY A 193 -16.43 -4.25 -12.79
CA GLY A 193 -16.59 -5.34 -11.84
C GLY A 193 -17.07 -4.92 -10.45
N ALA A 194 -16.77 -5.74 -9.44
CA ALA A 194 -17.19 -5.52 -8.06
C ALA A 194 -16.02 -5.04 -7.19
N SER A 195 -16.32 -4.08 -6.31
CA SER A 195 -15.40 -3.55 -5.30
C SER A 195 -14.79 -4.66 -4.44
N LEU A 196 -13.52 -4.54 -4.12
CA LEU A 196 -12.86 -5.38 -3.14
C LEU A 196 -13.51 -5.21 -1.75
N TRP A 197 -13.88 -3.96 -1.42
CA TRP A 197 -14.46 -3.62 -0.11
C TRP A 197 -15.96 -3.90 -0.06
N ASN A 198 -16.41 -4.64 0.95
CA ASN A 198 -17.83 -4.82 1.23
C ASN A 198 -18.29 -3.86 2.31
N TRP A 199 -18.65 -2.63 1.89
CA TRP A 199 -19.10 -1.56 2.79
C TRP A 199 -20.33 -1.92 3.64
N GLN A 200 -21.12 -2.92 3.23
CA GLN A 200 -22.31 -3.36 3.98
C GLN A 200 -21.94 -4.33 5.12
N LYS A 201 -20.86 -5.09 4.98
CA LYS A 201 -20.38 -5.99 6.02
C LYS A 201 -19.39 -5.35 7.00
N LEU A 202 -18.73 -4.27 6.57
CA LEU A 202 -17.85 -3.47 7.43
C LEU A 202 -18.69 -2.63 8.40
N PRO A 203 -18.24 -2.39 9.65
CA PRO A 203 -16.95 -2.84 10.24
C PRO A 203 -16.99 -4.25 10.83
N ASP A 204 -18.17 -4.89 10.95
CA ASP A 204 -18.41 -6.12 11.72
C ASP A 204 -17.70 -7.36 11.17
N PHE A 205 -17.35 -7.35 9.88
CA PHE A 205 -16.70 -8.47 9.23
C PHE A 205 -15.53 -8.02 8.36
N ILE A 206 -14.31 -8.42 8.78
CA ILE A 206 -13.07 -8.26 8.00
C ILE A 206 -12.86 -9.52 7.18
N ASP A 207 -13.03 -9.41 5.87
CA ASP A 207 -12.79 -10.50 4.94
C ASP A 207 -11.28 -10.82 4.88
N GLN A 208 -10.93 -12.11 4.87
CA GLN A 208 -9.53 -12.55 4.73
C GLN A 208 -8.84 -11.94 3.49
N ARG A 209 -9.62 -11.65 2.46
CA ARG A 209 -9.17 -11.01 1.24
C ARG A 209 -8.53 -9.63 1.48
N TYR A 210 -8.95 -8.89 2.51
CA TYR A 210 -8.35 -7.59 2.86
C TYR A 210 -6.96 -7.77 3.47
N ILE A 211 -6.80 -8.81 4.29
CA ILE A 211 -5.50 -9.19 4.86
C ILE A 211 -4.55 -9.66 3.74
N ASP A 212 -5.04 -10.52 2.84
CA ASP A 212 -4.25 -11.02 1.72
C ASP A 212 -3.85 -9.89 0.76
N TYR A 213 -4.74 -8.90 0.55
CA TYR A 213 -4.43 -7.68 -0.18
C TYR A 213 -3.30 -6.89 0.48
N ALA A 214 -3.39 -6.64 1.78
CA ALA A 214 -2.36 -5.91 2.52
C ALA A 214 -1.01 -6.66 2.49
N ARG A 215 -1.03 -7.97 2.71
CA ARG A 215 0.13 -8.85 2.64
C ARG A 215 0.82 -8.80 1.27
N ALA A 216 0.05 -8.94 0.19
CA ALA A 216 0.58 -8.91 -1.17
C ALA A 216 1.21 -7.54 -1.50
N ASN A 217 0.54 -6.44 -1.12
CA ASN A 217 1.04 -5.09 -1.34
C ASN A 217 2.31 -4.78 -0.53
N ALA A 218 2.36 -5.14 0.74
CA ALA A 218 3.55 -4.98 1.58
C ALA A 218 4.75 -5.75 1.00
N SER A 219 4.52 -6.92 0.43
CA SER A 219 5.59 -7.76 -0.16
C SER A 219 6.32 -7.13 -1.33
N ILE A 220 5.73 -6.12 -1.96
CA ILE A 220 6.34 -5.33 -3.06
C ILE A 220 6.59 -3.88 -2.66
N GLY A 221 6.43 -3.57 -1.38
CA GLY A 221 6.73 -2.25 -0.82
C GLY A 221 5.67 -1.17 -1.07
N ILE A 222 4.43 -1.52 -1.43
CA ILE A 222 3.31 -0.57 -1.43
C ILE A 222 3.00 -0.19 0.02
N ASN A 223 2.90 1.12 0.29
CA ASN A 223 2.71 1.66 1.64
C ASN A 223 1.45 2.50 1.83
N GLY A 224 0.56 2.51 0.82
CA GLY A 224 -0.71 3.21 0.92
C GLY A 224 -1.76 2.72 -0.05
N THR A 225 -3.02 3.02 0.27
CA THR A 225 -4.15 2.70 -0.59
C THR A 225 -5.24 3.77 -0.48
N VAL A 226 -5.70 4.28 -1.62
CA VAL A 226 -6.92 5.10 -1.70
C VAL A 226 -8.11 4.16 -1.86
N LEU A 227 -9.02 4.15 -0.90
CA LEU A 227 -10.10 3.16 -0.81
C LEU A 227 -11.28 3.42 -1.74
N SER A 228 -11.42 4.62 -2.25
CA SER A 228 -12.64 5.05 -2.96
C SER A 228 -12.33 5.65 -4.32
N ASN A 229 -13.34 5.59 -5.20
CA ASN A 229 -13.28 6.11 -6.56
C ASN A 229 -12.89 7.59 -6.59
N VAL A 230 -12.11 7.98 -7.58
CA VAL A 230 -11.74 9.38 -7.85
C VAL A 230 -12.97 10.26 -8.12
N ASN A 231 -14.07 9.68 -8.65
CA ASN A 231 -15.39 10.32 -8.70
C ASN A 231 -16.06 10.21 -7.33
N ALA A 232 -15.53 10.96 -6.38
CA ALA A 232 -15.82 10.84 -4.97
C ALA A 232 -17.30 10.99 -4.62
N ASN A 233 -17.75 10.22 -3.63
CA ASN A 233 -19.05 10.39 -2.97
C ASN A 233 -18.80 10.96 -1.56
N ALA A 234 -19.43 12.09 -1.24
CA ALA A 234 -19.24 12.77 0.05
C ALA A 234 -19.58 11.88 1.25
N LEU A 235 -20.48 10.91 1.10
CA LEU A 235 -20.90 10.01 2.18
C LEU A 235 -19.75 9.22 2.79
N ILE A 236 -18.63 8.99 2.07
CA ILE A 236 -17.44 8.32 2.62
C ILE A 236 -16.86 9.05 3.84
N LEU A 237 -17.11 10.37 3.95
CA LEU A 237 -16.64 11.22 5.05
C LEU A 237 -17.63 11.31 6.21
N THR A 238 -18.76 10.61 6.16
CA THR A 238 -19.72 10.55 7.29
C THR A 238 -19.20 9.63 8.39
N PRO A 239 -19.60 9.84 9.67
CA PRO A 239 -19.18 9.00 10.78
C PRO A 239 -19.42 7.50 10.54
N GLN A 240 -20.56 7.15 9.92
CA GLN A 240 -20.91 5.77 9.59
C GLN A 240 -19.92 5.11 8.63
N TYR A 241 -19.44 5.82 7.61
CA TYR A 241 -18.44 5.27 6.70
C TYR A 241 -17.03 5.36 7.27
N LEU A 242 -16.71 6.38 8.05
CA LEU A 242 -15.40 6.50 8.72
C LEU A 242 -15.13 5.35 9.67
N GLU A 243 -16.15 4.82 10.35
CA GLU A 243 -16.04 3.60 11.16
C GLU A 243 -15.61 2.38 10.32
N LYS A 244 -16.12 2.24 9.10
CA LYS A 244 -15.76 1.19 8.16
C LYS A 244 -14.34 1.37 7.60
N VAL A 245 -13.95 2.62 7.34
CA VAL A 245 -12.59 2.97 6.93
C VAL A 245 -11.59 2.68 8.05
N GLU A 246 -11.93 2.98 9.30
CA GLU A 246 -11.13 2.66 10.49
C GLU A 246 -10.87 1.16 10.60
N ALA A 247 -11.89 0.32 10.37
CA ALA A 247 -11.75 -1.14 10.39
C ALA A 247 -10.75 -1.64 9.31
N LEU A 248 -10.79 -1.06 8.10
CA LEU A 248 -9.81 -1.36 7.06
C LEU A 248 -8.42 -0.84 7.42
N ALA A 249 -8.30 0.37 7.97
CA ALA A 249 -7.04 0.94 8.41
C ALA A 249 -6.37 0.05 9.47
N ASN A 250 -7.15 -0.44 10.45
CA ASN A 250 -6.66 -1.37 11.47
C ASN A 250 -6.18 -2.70 10.88
N ALA A 251 -6.85 -3.22 9.84
CA ALA A 251 -6.44 -4.43 9.14
C ALA A 251 -5.14 -4.24 8.32
N PHE A 252 -4.87 -3.03 7.84
CA PHE A 252 -3.72 -2.74 6.97
C PHE A 252 -2.48 -2.23 7.73
N ARG A 253 -2.69 -1.60 8.86
CA ARG A 253 -1.61 -1.01 9.68
C ARG A 253 -0.49 -1.99 10.02
N PRO A 254 -0.76 -3.26 10.39
CA PRO A 254 0.31 -4.22 10.68
C PRO A 254 1.20 -4.52 9.47
N TYR A 255 0.74 -4.22 8.27
CA TYR A 255 1.49 -4.37 7.01
C TYR A 255 2.17 -3.06 6.55
N GLY A 256 2.10 -1.99 7.35
CA GLY A 256 2.68 -0.69 7.02
C GLY A 256 1.92 0.09 5.93
N ILE A 257 0.65 -0.26 5.68
CA ILE A 257 -0.16 0.36 4.63
C ILE A 257 -1.12 1.38 5.26
N LYS A 258 -0.96 2.65 4.87
CA LYS A 258 -1.87 3.74 5.25
C LYS A 258 -3.08 3.79 4.34
N VAL A 259 -4.22 4.19 4.90
CA VAL A 259 -5.42 4.46 4.11
C VAL A 259 -5.53 5.92 3.73
N TYR A 260 -6.05 6.16 2.55
CA TYR A 260 -6.37 7.46 1.98
C TYR A 260 -7.80 7.44 1.48
N LEU A 261 -8.44 8.61 1.41
CA LEU A 261 -9.79 8.73 0.87
C LEU A 261 -9.83 9.76 -0.26
N THR A 262 -10.69 9.53 -1.22
CA THR A 262 -11.01 10.57 -2.19
C THR A 262 -11.99 11.56 -1.57
N ALA A 263 -11.59 12.83 -1.49
CA ALA A 263 -12.43 13.90 -0.98
C ALA A 263 -13.27 14.52 -2.11
N ARG A 264 -14.60 14.52 -1.95
CA ARG A 264 -15.47 15.29 -2.82
C ARG A 264 -15.42 16.76 -2.43
N PHE A 265 -15.07 17.63 -3.39
CA PHE A 265 -14.84 19.06 -3.10
C PHE A 265 -16.08 19.76 -2.53
N SER A 266 -17.26 19.35 -2.95
CA SER A 266 -18.55 19.87 -2.47
C SER A 266 -19.07 19.22 -1.17
N ALA A 267 -18.28 18.38 -0.49
CA ALA A 267 -18.71 17.73 0.75
C ALA A 267 -19.22 18.69 1.84
N PRO A 268 -18.68 19.91 2.02
CA PRO A 268 -19.24 20.88 2.95
C PRO A 268 -20.71 21.22 2.69
N ILE A 269 -21.14 21.19 1.42
CA ILE A 269 -22.54 21.40 1.04
C ILE A 269 -23.32 20.10 1.27
N GLU A 270 -22.85 18.98 0.74
CA GLU A 270 -23.62 17.73 0.64
C GLU A 270 -23.87 17.07 2.00
N ILE A 271 -22.89 17.15 2.91
CA ILE A 271 -22.97 16.52 4.24
C ILE A 271 -22.68 17.50 5.39
N GLY A 272 -22.18 18.71 5.09
CA GLY A 272 -21.87 19.73 6.08
C GLY A 272 -22.96 20.77 6.30
N GLY A 273 -24.00 20.77 5.46
CA GLY A 273 -25.10 21.74 5.55
C GLY A 273 -24.74 23.18 5.20
N LEU A 274 -23.54 23.41 4.62
CA LEU A 274 -23.12 24.74 4.17
C LEU A 274 -23.74 25.08 2.81
N LYS A 275 -23.82 26.38 2.50
CA LYS A 275 -24.40 26.86 1.22
C LYS A 275 -23.34 26.96 0.10
N THR A 276 -22.07 26.83 0.43
CA THR A 276 -20.94 26.99 -0.50
C THR A 276 -19.84 25.99 -0.14
N ALA A 277 -18.95 25.73 -1.10
CA ALA A 277 -17.68 25.07 -0.89
C ALA A 277 -16.51 25.96 -1.39
N ASP A 278 -16.71 27.29 -1.45
CA ASP A 278 -15.66 28.25 -1.80
C ASP A 278 -14.48 28.07 -0.83
N PRO A 279 -13.25 27.78 -1.31
CA PRO A 279 -12.08 27.57 -0.45
C PRO A 279 -11.67 28.82 0.36
N PHE A 280 -12.17 30.02 0.03
CA PHE A 280 -11.95 31.24 0.79
C PHE A 280 -13.05 31.55 1.80
N ASP A 281 -14.12 30.79 1.84
CA ASP A 281 -15.13 30.92 2.89
C ASP A 281 -14.60 30.33 4.22
N ALA A 282 -14.59 31.13 5.27
CA ALA A 282 -14.06 30.74 6.58
C ALA A 282 -14.79 29.52 7.18
N LYS A 283 -16.12 29.36 6.93
CA LYS A 283 -16.89 28.23 7.44
C LYS A 283 -16.53 26.95 6.71
N VAL A 284 -16.22 27.03 5.40
CA VAL A 284 -15.75 25.91 4.61
C VAL A 284 -14.36 25.46 5.10
N GLN A 285 -13.44 26.39 5.35
CA GLN A 285 -12.12 26.09 5.90
C GLN A 285 -12.21 25.45 7.29
N ILE A 286 -13.06 25.94 8.16
CA ILE A 286 -13.30 25.36 9.49
C ILE A 286 -13.89 23.95 9.34
N TRP A 287 -14.86 23.75 8.49
CA TRP A 287 -15.48 22.45 8.26
C TRP A 287 -14.46 21.39 7.83
N TRP A 288 -13.53 21.71 6.92
CA TRP A 288 -12.49 20.78 6.50
C TRP A 288 -11.48 20.49 7.60
N LYS A 289 -11.11 21.49 8.44
CA LYS A 289 -10.25 21.30 9.61
C LYS A 289 -10.91 20.37 10.63
N ASP A 290 -12.18 20.59 10.93
CA ASP A 290 -12.94 19.77 11.87
C ASP A 290 -13.10 18.34 11.32
N LYS A 291 -13.37 18.19 10.03
CA LYS A 291 -13.46 16.88 9.38
C LYS A 291 -12.13 16.14 9.38
N ALA A 292 -11.02 16.82 9.11
CA ALA A 292 -9.68 16.23 9.24
C ALA A 292 -9.42 15.78 10.68
N ALA A 293 -9.69 16.63 11.67
CA ALA A 293 -9.53 16.27 13.09
C ALA A 293 -10.38 15.05 13.49
N GLU A 294 -11.63 14.96 13.01
CA GLU A 294 -12.49 13.79 13.22
C GLU A 294 -11.88 12.51 12.64
N ILE A 295 -11.33 12.57 11.42
CA ILE A 295 -10.71 11.42 10.75
C ILE A 295 -9.47 10.98 11.50
N TYR A 296 -8.55 11.90 11.81
CA TYR A 296 -7.29 11.56 12.50
C TYR A 296 -7.51 11.10 13.95
N LYS A 297 -8.58 11.53 14.61
CA LYS A 297 -8.97 11.00 15.91
C LYS A 297 -9.33 9.51 15.85
N ARG A 298 -9.93 9.04 14.74
CA ARG A 298 -10.28 7.63 14.51
C ARG A 298 -9.11 6.83 13.94
N ILE A 299 -8.41 7.43 12.99
CA ILE A 299 -7.34 6.79 12.21
C ILE A 299 -6.08 7.68 12.32
N PRO A 300 -5.29 7.53 13.41
CA PRO A 300 -4.16 8.41 13.68
C PRO A 300 -3.08 8.43 12.59
N ASP A 301 -2.98 7.36 11.80
CA ASP A 301 -2.07 7.17 10.68
C ASP A 301 -2.72 7.39 9.30
N PHE A 302 -3.90 8.03 9.26
CA PHE A 302 -4.55 8.38 8.00
C PHE A 302 -3.61 9.16 7.08
N GLY A 303 -3.47 8.72 5.82
CA GLY A 303 -2.47 9.28 4.92
C GLY A 303 -2.86 10.63 4.31
N GLY A 304 -4.15 10.89 4.14
CA GLY A 304 -4.63 12.13 3.53
C GLY A 304 -5.66 11.93 2.43
N PHE A 305 -5.81 12.94 1.58
CA PHE A 305 -6.85 12.97 0.56
C PHE A 305 -6.32 12.88 -0.86
N LEU A 306 -7.05 12.16 -1.71
CA LEU A 306 -6.99 12.29 -3.15
C LEU A 306 -8.15 13.19 -3.62
N VAL A 307 -7.90 14.11 -4.54
CA VAL A 307 -8.93 15.03 -5.04
C VAL A 307 -8.94 15.07 -6.56
N LYS A 308 -10.10 14.81 -7.15
CA LYS A 308 -10.44 15.13 -8.53
C LYS A 308 -11.38 16.32 -8.51
N ALA A 309 -10.93 17.44 -9.02
CA ALA A 309 -11.70 18.68 -9.06
C ALA A 309 -11.85 19.19 -10.49
N ASN A 310 -12.99 19.79 -10.80
CA ASN A 310 -13.30 20.41 -12.08
C ASN A 310 -13.05 19.53 -13.31
N SER A 311 -13.40 18.26 -13.21
CA SER A 311 -13.23 17.31 -14.30
C SER A 311 -14.38 16.32 -14.32
N GLU A 312 -14.95 16.05 -15.48
CA GLU A 312 -16.04 15.08 -15.70
C GLU A 312 -17.22 15.24 -14.72
N GLY A 313 -17.68 16.48 -14.50
CA GLY A 313 -18.79 16.80 -13.62
C GLY A 313 -18.46 16.73 -12.11
N GLN A 314 -17.20 16.53 -11.74
CA GLN A 314 -16.80 16.69 -10.35
C GLN A 314 -16.66 18.17 -10.01
N PRO A 315 -17.22 18.63 -8.88
CA PRO A 315 -17.10 20.02 -8.45
C PRO A 315 -15.67 20.36 -8.06
N GLY A 316 -15.34 21.63 -8.18
CA GLY A 316 -14.02 22.12 -7.84
C GLY A 316 -13.99 23.62 -7.53
N PRO A 317 -12.81 24.18 -7.23
CA PRO A 317 -12.65 25.58 -6.87
C PRO A 317 -13.10 26.55 -7.97
N GLN A 318 -13.01 26.16 -9.23
CA GLN A 318 -13.41 26.97 -10.38
C GLN A 318 -14.91 27.30 -10.38
N ASN A 319 -15.75 26.47 -9.76
CA ASN A 319 -17.18 26.79 -9.54
C ASN A 319 -17.39 28.07 -8.70
N TYR A 320 -16.37 28.54 -8.01
CA TYR A 320 -16.35 29.72 -7.14
C TYR A 320 -15.41 30.82 -7.65
N GLY A 321 -14.95 30.74 -8.90
CA GLY A 321 -13.98 31.69 -9.45
C GLY A 321 -12.58 31.57 -8.82
N ARG A 322 -12.25 30.39 -8.27
CA ARG A 322 -10.96 30.07 -7.68
C ARG A 322 -10.17 29.11 -8.57
N ASN A 323 -8.88 28.95 -8.30
CA ASN A 323 -8.00 28.06 -9.05
C ASN A 323 -7.66 26.77 -8.28
N HIS A 324 -6.94 25.87 -8.91
CA HIS A 324 -6.53 24.59 -8.31
C HIS A 324 -5.68 24.76 -7.06
N VAL A 325 -4.82 25.78 -7.01
CA VAL A 325 -3.96 26.06 -5.84
C VAL A 325 -4.81 26.44 -4.62
N ASP A 326 -5.84 27.27 -4.82
CA ASP A 326 -6.73 27.70 -3.75
C ASP A 326 -7.46 26.51 -3.10
N GLY A 327 -7.97 25.61 -3.94
CA GLY A 327 -8.65 24.39 -3.46
C GLY A 327 -7.73 23.40 -2.81
N ALA A 328 -6.58 23.12 -3.43
CA ALA A 328 -5.59 22.18 -2.93
C ALA A 328 -4.99 22.64 -1.59
N ASN A 329 -4.61 23.92 -1.50
CA ASN A 329 -4.02 24.48 -0.29
C ASN A 329 -4.99 24.52 0.89
N MET A 330 -6.28 24.80 0.67
CA MET A 330 -7.30 24.70 1.72
C MET A 330 -7.34 23.31 2.35
N LEU A 331 -7.35 22.26 1.54
CA LEU A 331 -7.36 20.88 2.04
C LEU A 331 -6.00 20.50 2.66
N ALA A 332 -4.92 20.94 2.07
CA ALA A 332 -3.57 20.73 2.59
C ALA A 332 -3.39 21.34 3.98
N ASP A 333 -3.86 22.57 4.18
CA ASP A 333 -3.85 23.25 5.46
C ASP A 333 -4.69 22.53 6.54
N ALA A 334 -5.77 21.84 6.11
CA ALA A 334 -6.61 21.05 7.03
C ALA A 334 -5.93 19.78 7.54
N VAL A 335 -5.12 19.10 6.70
CA VAL A 335 -4.46 17.84 7.08
C VAL A 335 -3.01 18.03 7.55
N ALA A 336 -2.39 19.18 7.30
CA ALA A 336 -1.00 19.46 7.66
C ALA A 336 -0.67 19.26 9.17
N PRO A 337 -1.54 19.65 10.13
CA PRO A 337 -1.27 19.44 11.56
C PRO A 337 -1.08 17.96 11.94
N PHE A 338 -1.52 17.04 11.11
CA PHE A 338 -1.47 15.59 11.34
C PHE A 338 -0.45 14.89 10.45
N GLY A 339 0.31 15.62 9.62
CA GLY A 339 1.27 15.06 8.68
C GLY A 339 0.63 14.42 7.43
N GLY A 340 -0.63 14.74 7.15
CA GLY A 340 -1.33 14.25 5.97
C GLY A 340 -0.94 14.97 4.69
N ILE A 341 -1.13 14.27 3.55
CA ILE A 341 -0.89 14.81 2.22
C ILE A 341 -2.19 14.99 1.43
N VAL A 342 -2.14 15.86 0.43
CA VAL A 342 -3.21 16.01 -0.57
C VAL A 342 -2.65 15.66 -1.94
N MET A 343 -3.17 14.59 -2.55
CA MET A 343 -2.90 14.21 -3.93
C MET A 343 -3.92 14.92 -4.82
N TRP A 344 -3.50 15.97 -5.48
CA TRP A 344 -4.39 16.77 -6.34
C TRP A 344 -4.22 16.35 -7.79
N ARG A 345 -5.28 15.81 -8.40
CA ARG A 345 -5.19 15.29 -9.76
C ARG A 345 -5.11 16.41 -10.80
N ALA A 346 -4.05 16.37 -11.60
CA ALA A 346 -3.88 17.18 -12.80
C ALA A 346 -4.54 16.48 -14.00
N PHE A 347 -5.83 16.29 -13.91
CA PHE A 347 -6.63 15.67 -14.94
C PHE A 347 -7.85 16.54 -15.21
N VAL A 348 -7.72 17.43 -16.15
CA VAL A 348 -8.75 18.39 -16.54
C VAL A 348 -9.23 18.10 -17.94
N TYR A 349 -10.51 18.26 -18.15
CA TYR A 349 -11.12 18.38 -19.46
C TYR A 349 -11.54 19.84 -19.62
N SER A 350 -10.68 20.65 -20.24
CA SER A 350 -10.99 22.03 -20.59
C SER A 350 -11.75 22.06 -21.91
N GLU A 351 -12.67 23.00 -22.04
CA GLU A 351 -13.38 23.24 -23.29
C GLU A 351 -12.50 23.92 -24.35
N HIS A 352 -11.33 24.44 -23.95
CA HIS A 352 -10.44 25.21 -24.79
C HIS A 352 -9.38 24.40 -25.56
N ASP A 353 -9.04 23.19 -25.12
CA ASP A 353 -8.03 22.32 -25.74
C ASP A 353 -8.61 20.90 -25.89
N VAL A 354 -9.63 20.73 -26.69
CA VAL A 354 -10.43 19.50 -26.79
C VAL A 354 -9.63 18.31 -27.33
N ASP A 355 -8.61 18.56 -28.14
CA ASP A 355 -7.91 17.54 -28.93
C ASP A 355 -6.64 16.97 -28.27
N ASP A 356 -6.07 17.65 -27.24
CA ASP A 356 -4.83 17.22 -26.60
C ASP A 356 -4.92 17.30 -25.05
N ARG A 357 -5.26 16.18 -24.42
CA ARG A 357 -5.44 16.08 -22.96
C ARG A 357 -4.15 16.28 -22.16
N ALA A 358 -3.00 15.88 -22.70
CA ALA A 358 -1.72 16.11 -22.06
C ALA A 358 -1.38 17.61 -22.04
N LYS A 359 -1.66 18.31 -23.16
CA LYS A 359 -1.48 19.76 -23.26
C LYS A 359 -2.40 20.53 -22.32
N GLN A 360 -3.66 20.09 -22.14
CA GLN A 360 -4.60 20.71 -21.19
C GLN A 360 -4.03 20.74 -19.76
N ALA A 361 -3.63 19.57 -19.24
CA ALA A 361 -3.07 19.46 -17.90
C ALA A 361 -1.79 20.30 -17.78
N TYR A 362 -0.92 20.27 -18.78
CA TYR A 362 0.31 21.06 -18.81
C TYR A 362 0.04 22.56 -18.76
N SER A 363 -0.83 23.07 -19.63
CA SER A 363 -1.13 24.50 -19.73
C SER A 363 -1.81 25.05 -18.47
N GLU A 364 -2.62 24.21 -17.80
CA GLU A 364 -3.35 24.62 -16.62
C GLU A 364 -2.52 24.57 -15.33
N PHE A 365 -1.63 23.56 -15.18
CA PHE A 365 -0.92 23.35 -13.92
C PHE A 365 0.49 23.96 -13.88
N VAL A 366 1.22 23.99 -14.98
CA VAL A 366 2.60 24.52 -14.99
C VAL A 366 2.71 25.97 -14.49
N PRO A 367 1.75 26.90 -14.79
CA PRO A 367 1.78 28.26 -14.23
C PRO A 367 1.67 28.34 -12.69
N TYR A 368 1.30 27.23 -12.05
CA TYR A 368 1.17 27.13 -10.59
C TYR A 368 2.36 26.47 -9.91
N ASP A 369 3.44 26.17 -10.62
CA ASP A 369 4.63 25.57 -10.02
C ASP A 369 5.17 26.39 -8.86
N GLY A 370 5.37 25.75 -7.70
CA GLY A 370 5.83 26.36 -6.46
C GLY A 370 4.78 27.18 -5.71
N LYS A 371 3.48 27.12 -6.10
CA LYS A 371 2.38 27.80 -5.38
C LYS A 371 1.57 26.87 -4.47
N PHE A 372 1.71 25.58 -4.64
CA PHE A 372 1.12 24.57 -3.78
C PHE A 372 1.85 24.47 -2.44
N ARG A 373 1.14 24.05 -1.38
CA ARG A 373 1.75 23.70 -0.09
C ARG A 373 2.69 22.50 -0.26
N ASP A 374 3.68 22.38 0.63
CA ASP A 374 4.69 21.31 0.58
C ASP A 374 4.08 19.90 0.74
N ASN A 375 2.92 19.79 1.39
CA ASN A 375 2.18 18.54 1.54
C ASN A 375 1.14 18.29 0.43
N VAL A 376 1.16 19.08 -0.65
CA VAL A 376 0.40 18.79 -1.88
C VAL A 376 1.31 18.07 -2.88
N ILE A 377 0.84 16.96 -3.41
CA ILE A 377 1.48 16.25 -4.51
C ILE A 377 0.52 16.32 -5.71
N VAL A 378 0.97 16.91 -6.81
CA VAL A 378 0.15 16.94 -8.02
C VAL A 378 0.23 15.59 -8.70
N GLN A 379 -0.91 14.91 -8.80
CA GLN A 379 -1.02 13.59 -9.41
C GLN A 379 -1.23 13.72 -10.91
N VAL A 380 -0.23 13.33 -11.66
CA VAL A 380 -0.21 13.41 -13.12
C VAL A 380 -0.55 12.07 -13.73
N LYS A 381 -1.45 12.05 -14.70
CA LYS A 381 -1.67 10.87 -15.52
C LYS A 381 -0.44 10.69 -16.45
N ASN A 382 0.18 9.51 -16.42
CA ASN A 382 1.25 9.22 -17.36
C ASN A 382 0.65 8.85 -18.73
N GLY A 383 0.75 9.77 -19.69
CA GLY A 383 0.08 9.67 -20.98
C GLY A 383 -1.29 10.38 -21.04
N ALA A 384 -1.93 10.34 -22.20
CA ALA A 384 -3.20 11.02 -22.46
C ALA A 384 -4.42 10.28 -21.90
N ILE A 385 -4.34 8.96 -21.76
CA ILE A 385 -5.44 8.08 -21.34
C ILE A 385 -4.93 7.17 -20.20
N ASP A 386 -5.83 6.80 -19.26
CA ASP A 386 -5.53 5.83 -18.21
C ASP A 386 -5.21 4.45 -18.80
N PHE A 387 -4.45 3.64 -18.08
CA PHE A 387 -4.13 2.24 -18.41
C PHE A 387 -3.30 2.05 -19.71
N GLN A 388 -2.50 3.03 -20.10
CA GLN A 388 -1.60 2.93 -21.26
C GLN A 388 -0.13 2.92 -20.79
N PRO A 389 0.44 1.77 -20.41
CA PRO A 389 1.78 1.70 -19.81
C PRO A 389 2.93 1.97 -20.78
N ARG A 390 2.64 2.07 -22.09
CA ARG A 390 3.64 2.35 -23.15
C ARG A 390 3.69 3.80 -23.60
N GLU A 391 2.89 4.66 -22.98
CA GLU A 391 2.94 6.09 -23.26
C GLU A 391 4.26 6.69 -22.76
N PRO A 392 4.82 7.68 -23.45
CA PRO A 392 5.94 8.46 -22.94
C PRO A 392 5.54 9.19 -21.66
N PHE A 393 6.52 9.53 -20.82
CA PHE A 393 6.27 10.34 -19.63
C PHE A 393 5.56 11.65 -19.98
N HIS A 394 4.56 11.99 -19.18
CA HIS A 394 3.83 13.24 -19.36
C HIS A 394 4.77 14.44 -19.24
N PRO A 395 4.65 15.48 -20.12
CA PRO A 395 5.56 16.63 -20.13
C PRO A 395 5.64 17.41 -18.81
N MET A 396 4.63 17.32 -17.94
CA MET A 396 4.67 17.94 -16.61
C MET A 396 5.81 17.40 -15.73
N PHE A 397 6.23 16.14 -15.93
CA PHE A 397 7.42 15.61 -15.27
C PHE A 397 8.65 16.36 -15.81
N GLY A 398 9.26 17.19 -14.97
CA GLY A 398 10.34 18.09 -15.32
C GLY A 398 9.93 19.55 -15.60
N ALA A 399 8.65 19.83 -15.90
CA ALA A 399 8.16 21.20 -16.10
C ALA A 399 7.71 21.90 -14.79
N MET A 400 7.56 21.16 -13.70
CA MET A 400 7.18 21.67 -12.38
C MET A 400 8.25 21.29 -11.33
N PRO A 401 9.44 21.91 -11.35
CA PRO A 401 10.56 21.50 -10.49
C PRO A 401 10.38 21.88 -9.00
N LYS A 402 9.42 22.75 -8.67
CA LYS A 402 9.18 23.23 -7.30
C LYS A 402 7.99 22.57 -6.61
N THR A 403 7.17 21.82 -7.37
CA THR A 403 5.98 21.15 -6.86
C THR A 403 6.19 19.65 -6.92
N PRO A 404 5.98 18.91 -5.82
CA PRO A 404 6.03 17.45 -5.84
C PRO A 404 5.02 16.87 -6.85
N LEU A 405 5.48 15.94 -7.69
CA LEU A 405 4.66 15.24 -8.69
C LEU A 405 4.64 13.73 -8.40
N MET A 406 3.52 13.08 -8.75
CA MET A 406 3.38 11.63 -8.72
C MET A 406 2.61 11.14 -9.93
#